data_e4af543df672a359233a486a58b09786
#
_entry.id   e4af543df672a359233a486a58b09786
#
_cell.length_a   1.000
_cell.length_b   1.000
_cell.length_c   1.000
_cell.angle_alpha   90.00
_cell.angle_beta   90.00
_cell.angle_gamma   90.00
#
_symmetry.space_group_name_H-M   'P 1'
#
loop_
_entity.id
_entity.type
_entity.pdbx_description
1 polymer ?
#
loop_
_entity_poly.entity_id
_entity_poly.type
_entity_poly.pdbx_seq_one_letter_code
_entity_poly.pdbx_strand_id
1 'polypeptide(L)'
;MIAPALPQRKRRALLMAAALVAAPIALPALAQAQPPSATVPASAFERDRQAILAQAGQYRVHFEMRENVSFDPDYDPLEEKLSGGAEIVRVVYDEGDRISLQHILVMQHGEETVVVKHWRQDWVYQPQSVVTYEGPNQWRLTPVSEQDRQGAWSQTVWQTDDSPRYGGVGRWTYDNGLSMWTSNPTWRPLARRDAVRNPVYDRYLGINRHVLRPGGWVHLQDNMKMSGRQGAPVAIVQEDVINTYEASTSYSPQPGDDYWAATKGFWAAIRAKWDEVLARDGGIYVPEEAATGTVTGTPLMELAQKLQDGEVTEAAAIEQGRAIIERATRR
;
A
#
# COMPACT_ATOMS: atom_id res chain seq x y z
N MET A 1 7.71 18.38 71.14
CA MET A 1 8.44 17.80 72.26
C MET A 1 9.67 17.11 71.67
N ILE A 2 10.77 17.82 71.60
CA ILE A 2 11.98 17.71 72.38
C ILE A 2 12.72 16.38 72.14
N ALA A 3 13.89 16.56 71.51
CA ALA A 3 14.98 15.61 71.34
C ALA A 3 15.53 15.14 72.76
N PRO A 4 16.45 14.18 72.81
CA PRO A 4 17.81 14.63 72.93
C PRO A 4 18.94 13.82 72.27
N ALA A 5 20.11 14.47 72.26
CA ALA A 5 21.39 14.13 71.65
C ALA A 5 22.35 13.41 72.60
N LEU A 6 23.37 12.77 71.90
CA LEU A 6 24.79 12.55 72.33
C LEU A 6 25.13 11.35 73.22
N PRO A 7 26.39 10.83 73.16
CA PRO A 7 27.66 11.54 72.98
C PRO A 7 28.76 10.85 72.13
N GLN A 8 29.76 11.65 71.79
CA GLN A 8 31.07 11.29 71.22
C GLN A 8 31.97 10.47 72.22
N ARG A 9 32.75 9.55 71.65
CA ARG A 9 33.99 9.09 72.34
C ARG A 9 35.19 9.12 71.38
N LYS A 10 36.15 9.95 71.73
CA LYS A 10 37.51 9.97 71.21
C LYS A 10 38.28 8.70 71.65
N ARG A 11 39.08 8.08 70.80
CA ARG A 11 40.28 7.34 71.14
C ARG A 11 41.34 7.35 70.04
N ARG A 12 42.39 8.05 70.31
CA ARG A 12 43.84 7.85 70.23
C ARG A 12 44.39 7.02 69.05
N ALA A 13 45.33 7.67 68.41
CA ALA A 13 46.26 7.20 67.41
C ALA A 13 47.21 6.11 67.89
N LEU A 14 47.55 5.19 67.04
CA LEU A 14 48.73 4.39 67.08
C LEU A 14 49.40 4.38 65.71
N LEU A 15 50.57 5.03 65.61
CA LEU A 15 51.43 5.00 64.43
C LEU A 15 52.12 3.63 64.34
N MET A 16 51.91 2.92 63.24
CA MET A 16 52.83 1.87 62.79
C MET A 16 53.32 2.20 61.40
N ALA A 17 54.57 2.41 61.23
CA ALA A 17 55.26 2.56 59.97
C ALA A 17 55.36 1.18 59.30
N ALA A 18 54.82 1.02 58.17
CA ALA A 18 55.04 -0.12 57.29
C ALA A 18 55.61 0.39 55.95
N ALA A 19 56.75 -0.17 55.56
CA ALA A 19 57.49 0.13 54.38
C ALA A 19 56.64 -0.27 53.12
N LEU A 20 56.33 0.67 52.24
CA LEU A 20 55.69 0.42 50.93
C LEU A 20 56.77 -0.04 49.96
N VAL A 21 56.65 -1.27 49.50
CA VAL A 21 57.25 -1.76 48.26
C VAL A 21 56.33 -1.29 47.14
N ALA A 22 56.79 -0.36 46.30
CA ALA A 22 56.06 0.12 45.12
C ALA A 22 56.17 -0.91 44.02
N ALA A 23 55.05 -1.65 43.73
CA ALA A 23 54.89 -2.39 42.50
C ALA A 23 54.27 -1.47 41.47
N PRO A 24 54.72 -1.50 40.20
CA PRO A 24 54.10 -0.68 39.16
C PRO A 24 52.74 -1.24 38.85
N ILE A 25 51.67 -0.48 39.14
CA ILE A 25 50.31 -0.75 38.68
C ILE A 25 50.23 -0.34 37.19
N ALA A 26 50.21 -1.33 36.30
CA ALA A 26 49.83 -1.10 34.89
C ALA A 26 48.35 -0.71 34.82
N LEU A 27 48.06 0.54 34.53
CA LEU A 27 46.71 1.00 34.20
C LEU A 27 46.24 0.32 32.91
N PRO A 28 45.04 -0.29 32.88
CA PRO A 28 44.50 -0.77 31.64
C PRO A 28 44.27 0.43 30.71
N ALA A 29 44.81 0.35 29.48
CA ALA A 29 44.55 1.32 28.45
C ALA A 29 43.01 1.38 28.25
N LEU A 30 42.41 2.54 28.50
CA LEU A 30 41.03 2.82 28.14
C LEU A 30 40.93 2.63 26.63
N ALA A 31 40.26 1.55 26.19
CA ALA A 31 39.89 1.37 24.84
C ALA A 31 39.01 2.59 24.44
N GLN A 32 39.56 3.46 23.60
CA GLN A 32 38.79 4.55 23.03
C GLN A 32 37.67 3.90 22.23
N ALA A 33 36.41 4.08 22.67
CA ALA A 33 35.24 3.72 21.89
C ALA A 33 35.36 4.46 20.55
N GLN A 34 35.49 3.70 19.45
CA GLN A 34 35.39 4.29 18.14
C GLN A 34 34.05 5.04 18.07
N PRO A 35 34.05 6.28 17.57
CA PRO A 35 32.78 6.96 17.30
C PRO A 35 31.96 6.07 16.38
N PRO A 36 30.62 5.99 16.56
CA PRO A 36 29.77 5.23 15.68
C PRO A 36 30.04 5.70 14.25
N SER A 37 30.31 4.74 13.34
CA SER A 37 30.50 5.03 11.92
C SER A 37 29.32 5.88 11.48
N ALA A 38 29.59 7.10 11.01
CA ALA A 38 28.58 7.96 10.44
C ALA A 38 27.93 7.17 9.30
N THR A 39 26.68 6.74 9.48
CA THR A 39 25.90 6.11 8.41
C THR A 39 25.81 7.12 7.26
N VAL A 40 26.36 6.78 6.10
CA VAL A 40 26.21 7.58 4.89
C VAL A 40 24.71 7.75 4.68
N PRO A 41 24.19 8.97 4.54
CA PRO A 41 22.77 9.16 4.31
C PRO A 41 22.36 8.39 3.05
N ALA A 42 21.28 7.60 3.14
CA ALA A 42 20.72 6.93 1.98
C ALA A 42 20.39 7.97 0.89
N SER A 43 20.63 7.61 -0.38
CA SER A 43 20.18 8.46 -1.49
C SER A 43 18.67 8.70 -1.40
N ALA A 44 18.16 9.80 -2.00
CA ALA A 44 16.73 10.05 -2.02
C ALA A 44 15.95 8.86 -2.60
N PHE A 45 16.45 8.28 -3.69
CA PHE A 45 15.91 7.06 -4.30
C PHE A 45 15.80 5.89 -3.30
N GLU A 46 16.89 5.58 -2.58
CA GLU A 46 16.89 4.45 -1.64
C GLU A 46 15.97 4.71 -0.44
N ARG A 47 15.88 5.97 0.02
CA ARG A 47 14.94 6.33 1.08
C ARG A 47 13.49 6.15 0.65
N ASP A 48 13.15 6.57 -0.56
CA ASP A 48 11.82 6.38 -1.15
C ASP A 48 11.51 4.90 -1.31
N ARG A 49 12.47 4.13 -1.84
CA ARG A 49 12.36 2.69 -2.00
C ARG A 49 12.07 1.98 -0.68
N GLN A 50 12.81 2.33 0.38
CA GLN A 50 12.57 1.79 1.72
C GLN A 50 11.19 2.18 2.26
N ALA A 51 10.71 3.39 1.99
CA ALA A 51 9.38 3.83 2.37
C ALA A 51 8.26 3.04 1.66
N ILE A 52 8.45 2.66 0.39
CA ILE A 52 7.53 1.78 -0.34
C ILE A 52 7.56 0.37 0.26
N LEU A 53 8.73 -0.21 0.46
CA LEU A 53 8.88 -1.56 1.01
C LEU A 53 8.36 -1.68 2.46
N ALA A 54 8.42 -0.60 3.24
CA ALA A 54 7.88 -0.54 4.60
C ALA A 54 6.36 -0.69 4.67
N GLN A 55 5.66 -0.60 3.53
CA GLN A 55 4.22 -0.87 3.44
C GLN A 55 3.90 -2.38 3.37
N ALA A 56 4.90 -3.24 3.13
CA ALA A 56 4.72 -4.68 3.19
C ALA A 56 4.64 -5.15 4.65
N GLY A 57 3.76 -6.11 4.93
CA GLY A 57 3.57 -6.62 6.29
C GLY A 57 2.28 -7.39 6.48
N GLN A 58 1.89 -7.50 7.74
CA GLN A 58 0.65 -8.11 8.19
C GLN A 58 -0.11 -7.09 9.04
N TYR A 59 -1.38 -6.83 8.70
CA TYR A 59 -2.12 -5.69 9.23
C TYR A 59 -3.55 -6.05 9.65
N ARG A 60 -4.05 -5.38 10.67
CA ARG A 60 -5.46 -5.04 10.79
C ARG A 60 -5.67 -3.74 10.06
N VAL A 61 -6.68 -3.71 9.17
CA VAL A 61 -7.00 -2.53 8.38
C VAL A 61 -8.35 -1.99 8.77
N HIS A 62 -8.41 -0.68 8.98
CA HIS A 62 -9.64 0.08 9.17
C HIS A 62 -9.88 0.94 7.93
N PHE A 63 -11.06 0.83 7.35
CA PHE A 63 -11.50 1.59 6.19
C PHE A 63 -12.59 2.56 6.64
N GLU A 64 -12.33 3.85 6.48
CA GLU A 64 -13.26 4.93 6.79
C GLU A 64 -13.53 5.72 5.50
N MET A 65 -14.79 5.91 5.14
CA MET A 65 -15.20 6.68 3.97
C MET A 65 -16.29 7.64 4.39
N ARG A 66 -16.05 8.94 4.15
CA ARG A 66 -16.94 10.00 4.56
C ARG A 66 -17.12 11.04 3.47
N GLU A 67 -18.37 11.27 3.06
CA GLU A 67 -18.74 12.39 2.24
C GLU A 67 -18.89 13.64 3.11
N ASN A 68 -18.16 14.71 2.80
CA ASN A 68 -18.05 15.88 3.67
C ASN A 68 -18.81 17.10 3.14
N VAL A 69 -18.66 17.38 1.84
CA VAL A 69 -19.19 18.62 1.26
C VAL A 69 -19.88 18.29 -0.07
N SER A 70 -21.21 18.55 -0.13
CA SER A 70 -21.96 18.52 -1.38
C SER A 70 -21.70 19.76 -2.21
N PHE A 71 -21.51 19.60 -3.50
CA PHE A 71 -21.43 20.64 -4.52
C PHE A 71 -22.69 20.68 -5.40
N ASP A 72 -23.54 19.68 -5.26
CA ASP A 72 -24.87 19.60 -5.89
C ASP A 72 -25.90 19.86 -4.79
N PRO A 73 -26.75 20.92 -4.90
CA PRO A 73 -27.73 21.25 -3.88
C PRO A 73 -28.82 20.19 -3.70
N ASP A 74 -29.01 19.33 -4.71
CA ASP A 74 -29.99 18.25 -4.70
C ASP A 74 -29.39 16.90 -4.24
N TYR A 75 -28.12 16.89 -3.81
CA TYR A 75 -27.43 15.70 -3.33
C TYR A 75 -27.24 15.71 -1.82
N ASP A 76 -27.82 14.73 -1.15
CA ASP A 76 -27.57 14.48 0.28
C ASP A 76 -26.38 13.55 0.44
N PRO A 77 -25.30 13.96 1.17
CA PRO A 77 -24.16 13.11 1.44
C PRO A 77 -24.55 11.80 2.14
N LEU A 78 -23.92 10.71 1.72
CA LEU A 78 -24.12 9.41 2.35
C LEU A 78 -23.57 9.38 3.77
N GLU A 79 -24.17 8.55 4.61
CA GLU A 79 -23.64 8.28 5.95
C GLU A 79 -22.23 7.69 5.87
N GLU A 80 -21.42 8.02 6.86
CA GLU A 80 -20.07 7.47 7.00
C GLU A 80 -20.08 5.95 6.96
N LYS A 81 -19.18 5.37 6.17
CA LYS A 81 -19.02 3.94 6.10
C LYS A 81 -17.74 3.50 6.78
N LEU A 82 -17.88 2.70 7.82
CA LEU A 82 -16.80 2.05 8.53
C LEU A 82 -16.76 0.56 8.18
N SER A 83 -15.57 0.04 7.93
CA SER A 83 -15.33 -1.38 7.73
C SER A 83 -13.89 -1.73 8.07
N GLY A 84 -13.52 -3.01 8.02
CA GLY A 84 -12.16 -3.42 8.31
C GLY A 84 -11.94 -4.89 8.02
N GLY A 85 -10.70 -5.35 8.20
CA GLY A 85 -10.31 -6.72 7.95
C GLY A 85 -8.89 -7.01 8.37
N ALA A 86 -8.48 -8.26 8.17
CA ALA A 86 -7.10 -8.66 8.22
C ALA A 86 -6.54 -8.68 6.80
N GLU A 87 -5.40 -8.07 6.57
CA GLU A 87 -4.78 -7.97 5.26
C GLU A 87 -3.27 -8.19 5.35
N ILE A 88 -2.75 -9.05 4.50
CA ILE A 88 -1.31 -9.21 4.30
C ILE A 88 -0.90 -8.46 3.04
N VAL A 89 0.25 -7.77 3.09
CA VAL A 89 0.84 -7.08 1.96
C VAL A 89 2.20 -7.72 1.68
N ARG A 90 2.38 -8.26 0.48
CA ARG A 90 3.59 -8.98 0.08
C ARG A 90 4.30 -8.27 -1.07
N VAL A 91 5.62 -8.15 -0.96
CA VAL A 91 6.44 -7.76 -2.10
C VAL A 91 6.45 -8.95 -3.06
N VAL A 92 5.87 -8.77 -4.24
CA VAL A 92 5.76 -9.83 -5.27
C VAL A 92 6.67 -9.59 -6.47
N TYR A 93 7.26 -8.41 -6.54
CA TYR A 93 8.26 -8.01 -7.51
C TYR A 93 9.11 -6.87 -6.95
N ASP A 94 10.42 -6.93 -7.11
CA ASP A 94 11.37 -5.89 -6.73
C ASP A 94 12.64 -5.97 -7.60
N GLU A 95 12.79 -5.01 -8.49
CA GLU A 95 14.01 -4.80 -9.30
C GLU A 95 14.66 -3.43 -9.00
N GLY A 96 14.41 -2.89 -7.80
CA GLY A 96 14.95 -1.62 -7.35
C GLY A 96 14.09 -0.44 -7.77
N ASP A 97 14.07 -0.08 -9.03
CA ASP A 97 13.28 1.01 -9.60
C ASP A 97 11.81 0.62 -9.92
N ARG A 98 11.48 -0.66 -9.76
CA ARG A 98 10.12 -1.21 -9.92
C ARG A 98 9.79 -2.14 -8.76
N ILE A 99 8.71 -1.86 -8.07
CA ILE A 99 8.26 -2.62 -6.89
C ILE A 99 6.76 -2.90 -7.05
N SER A 100 6.34 -4.15 -6.78
CA SER A 100 4.92 -4.50 -6.72
C SER A 100 4.55 -5.04 -5.35
N LEU A 101 3.50 -4.47 -4.77
CA LEU A 101 2.92 -4.86 -3.50
C LEU A 101 1.55 -5.50 -3.74
N GLN A 102 1.41 -6.79 -3.43
CA GLN A 102 0.14 -7.51 -3.50
C GLN A 102 -0.55 -7.52 -2.15
N HIS A 103 -1.78 -7.06 -2.12
CA HIS A 103 -2.66 -7.11 -0.97
C HIS A 103 -3.52 -8.37 -1.02
N ILE A 104 -3.67 -9.05 0.11
CA ILE A 104 -4.48 -10.27 0.24
C ILE A 104 -5.29 -10.16 1.54
N LEU A 105 -6.60 -10.15 1.42
CA LEU A 105 -7.50 -10.18 2.58
C LEU A 105 -7.61 -11.60 3.13
N VAL A 106 -7.57 -11.70 4.46
CA VAL A 106 -7.81 -12.94 5.20
C VAL A 106 -8.99 -12.69 6.13
N MET A 107 -10.18 -13.12 5.72
CA MET A 107 -11.41 -12.84 6.44
C MET A 107 -11.88 -14.09 7.19
N GLN A 108 -12.36 -13.88 8.42
CA GLN A 108 -12.94 -14.97 9.22
C GLN A 108 -14.46 -14.85 9.23
N HIS A 109 -15.16 -15.87 8.78
CA HIS A 109 -16.61 -16.00 8.83
C HIS A 109 -16.98 -17.23 9.67
N GLY A 110 -17.18 -17.05 10.98
CA GLY A 110 -17.37 -18.16 11.90
C GLY A 110 -16.10 -19.03 11.97
N GLU A 111 -16.22 -20.30 11.63
CA GLU A 111 -15.10 -21.25 11.56
C GLU A 111 -14.38 -21.24 10.20
N GLU A 112 -14.97 -20.63 9.18
CA GLU A 112 -14.43 -20.61 7.82
C GLU A 112 -13.49 -19.41 7.62
N THR A 113 -12.33 -19.66 7.00
CA THR A 113 -11.39 -18.62 6.57
C THR A 113 -11.53 -18.41 5.08
N VAL A 114 -11.92 -17.20 4.68
CA VAL A 114 -12.03 -16.78 3.28
C VAL A 114 -10.84 -15.91 2.93
N VAL A 115 -10.13 -16.29 1.86
CA VAL A 115 -9.01 -15.53 1.31
C VAL A 115 -9.45 -14.86 0.03
N VAL A 116 -9.15 -13.55 -0.08
CA VAL A 116 -9.43 -12.80 -1.31
C VAL A 116 -8.16 -12.09 -1.75
N LYS A 117 -7.66 -12.44 -2.95
CA LYS A 117 -6.68 -11.58 -3.61
C LYS A 117 -7.31 -10.22 -3.79
N HIS A 118 -6.76 -9.23 -3.12
CA HIS A 118 -7.22 -7.86 -3.18
C HIS A 118 -6.45 -7.10 -4.27
N TRP A 119 -6.40 -5.80 -4.19
CA TRP A 119 -5.69 -4.96 -5.16
C TRP A 119 -4.18 -5.15 -5.11
N ARG A 120 -3.51 -4.68 -6.15
CA ARG A 120 -2.07 -4.62 -6.24
C ARG A 120 -1.65 -3.18 -6.48
N GLN A 121 -0.50 -2.81 -5.94
CA GLN A 121 0.14 -1.52 -6.19
C GLN A 121 1.47 -1.76 -6.91
N ASP A 122 1.64 -1.15 -8.06
CA ASP A 122 2.93 -1.10 -8.76
C ASP A 122 3.54 0.28 -8.65
N TRP A 123 4.78 0.31 -8.20
CA TRP A 123 5.57 1.51 -8.04
C TRP A 123 6.71 1.52 -9.05
N VAL A 124 6.88 2.62 -9.80
CA VAL A 124 7.95 2.78 -10.78
C VAL A 124 8.63 4.12 -10.58
N TYR A 125 9.95 4.08 -10.42
CA TYR A 125 10.78 5.29 -10.31
C TYR A 125 10.98 5.94 -11.66
N GLN A 126 10.82 7.25 -11.74
CA GLN A 126 10.94 8.05 -12.96
C GLN A 126 10.20 7.44 -14.17
N PRO A 127 8.89 7.17 -14.03
CA PRO A 127 8.12 6.43 -15.03
C PRO A 127 8.07 7.15 -16.37
N GLN A 128 8.22 6.41 -17.48
CA GLN A 128 8.04 6.97 -18.83
C GLN A 128 6.56 7.19 -19.16
N SER A 129 5.71 6.34 -18.60
CA SER A 129 4.25 6.43 -18.74
C SER A 129 3.57 5.89 -17.47
N VAL A 130 2.31 6.22 -17.29
CA VAL A 130 1.47 5.73 -16.22
C VAL A 130 0.10 5.36 -16.79
N VAL A 131 -0.55 4.34 -16.20
CA VAL A 131 -1.91 3.95 -16.58
C VAL A 131 -2.89 4.98 -16.05
N THR A 132 -3.64 5.64 -16.93
CA THR A 132 -4.69 6.59 -16.56
C THR A 132 -6.07 6.07 -16.94
N TYR A 133 -7.07 6.40 -16.13
CA TYR A 133 -8.48 6.18 -16.47
C TYR A 133 -9.01 7.36 -17.26
N GLU A 134 -9.52 7.12 -18.45
CA GLU A 134 -9.99 8.18 -19.36
C GLU A 134 -11.50 8.43 -19.27
N GLY A 135 -12.22 7.49 -18.68
CA GLY A 135 -13.66 7.51 -18.55
C GLY A 135 -14.22 6.09 -18.59
N PRO A 136 -15.55 5.92 -18.61
CA PRO A 136 -16.15 4.59 -18.53
C PRO A 136 -15.55 3.60 -19.53
N ASN A 137 -15.08 2.47 -19.00
CA ASN A 137 -14.49 1.35 -19.73
C ASN A 137 -13.15 1.63 -20.44
N GLN A 138 -12.48 2.78 -20.20
CA GLN A 138 -11.31 3.18 -20.98
C GLN A 138 -10.10 3.51 -20.09
N TRP A 139 -8.96 2.92 -20.42
CA TRP A 139 -7.65 3.22 -19.83
C TRP A 139 -6.61 3.46 -20.91
N ARG A 140 -5.60 4.27 -20.58
CA ARG A 140 -4.51 4.62 -21.48
C ARG A 140 -3.17 4.55 -20.78
N LEU A 141 -2.10 4.25 -21.53
CA LEU A 141 -0.73 4.52 -21.13
C LEU A 141 -0.40 5.98 -21.47
N THR A 142 -0.46 6.85 -20.48
CA THR A 142 -0.22 8.27 -20.64
C THR A 142 1.25 8.59 -20.41
N PRO A 143 1.94 9.21 -21.38
CA PRO A 143 3.32 9.64 -21.19
C PRO A 143 3.48 10.60 -20.02
N VAL A 144 4.57 10.46 -19.26
CA VAL A 144 4.94 11.38 -18.18
C VAL A 144 6.07 12.29 -18.66
N SER A 145 5.90 13.60 -18.49
CA SER A 145 6.93 14.57 -18.90
C SER A 145 8.24 14.36 -18.11
N GLU A 146 9.36 14.75 -18.66
CA GLU A 146 10.64 14.67 -17.98
C GLU A 146 10.63 15.48 -16.66
N GLN A 147 10.00 16.63 -16.64
CA GLN A 147 9.87 17.46 -15.46
C GLN A 147 9.05 16.77 -14.36
N ASP A 148 7.96 16.10 -14.70
CA ASP A 148 7.08 15.42 -13.73
C ASP A 148 7.69 14.14 -13.18
N ARG A 149 8.42 13.39 -14.02
CA ARG A 149 9.02 12.10 -13.62
C ARG A 149 10.32 12.24 -12.82
N GLN A 150 11.08 13.33 -12.99
CA GLN A 150 12.38 13.50 -12.33
C GLN A 150 12.27 13.39 -10.80
N GLY A 151 12.88 12.35 -10.21
CA GLY A 151 12.83 12.07 -8.78
C GLY A 151 11.44 11.69 -8.27
N ALA A 152 10.51 11.33 -9.15
CA ALA A 152 9.16 10.91 -8.80
C ALA A 152 8.98 9.38 -8.89
N TRP A 153 8.00 8.87 -8.16
CA TRP A 153 7.48 7.52 -8.30
C TRP A 153 6.06 7.56 -8.82
N SER A 154 5.72 6.71 -9.78
CA SER A 154 4.32 6.43 -10.04
C SER A 154 3.80 5.36 -9.11
N GLN A 155 2.50 5.42 -8.80
CA GLN A 155 1.74 4.32 -8.25
C GLN A 155 0.64 3.98 -9.26
N THR A 156 0.60 2.72 -9.71
CA THR A 156 -0.55 2.17 -10.43
C THR A 156 -1.28 1.18 -9.53
N VAL A 157 -2.59 1.39 -9.37
CA VAL A 157 -3.47 0.48 -8.64
C VAL A 157 -4.18 -0.42 -9.64
N TRP A 158 -4.15 -1.73 -9.36
CA TRP A 158 -4.79 -2.77 -10.14
C TRP A 158 -5.91 -3.40 -9.35
N GLN A 159 -6.95 -3.81 -10.01
CA GLN A 159 -8.11 -4.43 -9.39
C GLN A 159 -7.82 -5.87 -8.92
N THR A 160 -8.80 -6.54 -8.36
CA THR A 160 -8.65 -7.90 -7.81
C THR A 160 -8.27 -8.94 -8.87
N ASP A 161 -8.57 -8.68 -10.13
CA ASP A 161 -8.25 -9.50 -11.30
C ASP A 161 -7.02 -9.00 -12.09
N ASP A 162 -6.25 -8.08 -11.49
CA ASP A 162 -5.13 -7.38 -12.11
C ASP A 162 -5.50 -6.53 -13.34
N SER A 163 -6.80 -6.28 -13.62
CA SER A 163 -7.20 -5.26 -14.58
C SER A 163 -6.83 -3.86 -14.07
N PRO A 164 -6.57 -2.88 -14.96
CA PRO A 164 -6.17 -1.55 -14.53
C PRO A 164 -7.29 -0.84 -13.78
N ARG A 165 -6.91 -0.06 -12.76
CA ARG A 165 -7.84 0.80 -12.05
C ARG A 165 -7.52 2.28 -12.26
N TYR A 166 -6.39 2.76 -11.81
CA TYR A 166 -5.85 4.09 -12.05
C TYR A 166 -4.38 4.15 -11.69
N GLY A 167 -3.69 5.17 -12.17
CA GLY A 167 -2.32 5.45 -11.75
C GLY A 167 -2.07 6.95 -11.65
N GLY A 168 -1.11 7.31 -10.82
CA GLY A 168 -0.67 8.68 -10.60
C GLY A 168 0.84 8.75 -10.39
N VAL A 169 1.36 9.96 -10.50
CA VAL A 169 2.79 10.26 -10.30
C VAL A 169 2.92 11.22 -9.12
N GLY A 170 3.91 11.01 -8.28
CA GLY A 170 4.13 11.83 -7.11
C GLY A 170 5.53 11.68 -6.53
N ARG A 171 5.80 12.40 -5.47
CA ARG A 171 7.09 12.41 -4.78
C ARG A 171 6.92 12.07 -3.32
N TRP A 172 7.91 11.39 -2.77
CA TRP A 172 8.05 11.25 -1.33
C TRP A 172 8.61 12.54 -0.73
N THR A 173 8.07 12.92 0.42
CA THR A 173 8.56 14.00 1.27
C THR A 173 8.83 13.46 2.67
N TYR A 174 9.76 14.10 3.39
CA TYR A 174 10.23 13.64 4.71
C TYR A 174 10.29 14.79 5.72
N ASP A 175 9.44 15.78 5.52
CA ASP A 175 9.44 16.99 6.33
C ASP A 175 8.86 16.73 7.72
N ASN A 176 9.47 17.34 8.74
CA ASN A 176 9.01 17.26 10.13
C ASN A 176 8.88 15.82 10.69
N GLY A 177 9.67 14.88 10.16
CA GLY A 177 9.63 13.48 10.57
C GLY A 177 8.47 12.67 9.97
N LEU A 178 7.72 13.24 9.05
CA LEU A 178 6.64 12.59 8.31
C LEU A 178 7.15 12.07 6.96
N SER A 179 7.05 10.76 6.73
CA SER A 179 7.32 10.14 5.43
C SER A 179 6.02 10.00 4.66
N MET A 180 5.87 10.78 3.59
CA MET A 180 4.62 10.82 2.83
C MET A 180 4.87 10.90 1.33
N TRP A 181 4.17 10.07 0.57
CA TRP A 181 4.03 10.21 -0.88
C TRP A 181 2.68 10.81 -1.22
N THR A 182 2.64 11.71 -2.20
CA THR A 182 1.40 12.34 -2.66
C THR A 182 1.35 12.30 -4.18
N SER A 183 0.24 11.78 -4.75
CA SER A 183 0.02 11.75 -6.19
C SER A 183 -0.42 13.11 -6.74
N ASN A 184 -0.28 13.30 -8.06
CA ASN A 184 -1.09 14.26 -8.79
C ASN A 184 -2.58 13.87 -8.75
N PRO A 185 -3.52 14.77 -9.07
CA PRO A 185 -4.93 14.43 -9.28
C PRO A 185 -5.10 13.40 -10.40
N THR A 186 -5.92 12.38 -10.17
CA THR A 186 -6.14 11.29 -11.12
C THR A 186 -7.62 10.98 -11.27
N TRP A 187 -8.08 10.75 -12.50
CA TRP A 187 -9.39 10.16 -12.75
C TRP A 187 -9.41 8.68 -12.34
N ARG A 188 -10.55 8.22 -11.82
CA ARG A 188 -10.72 6.86 -11.32
C ARG A 188 -12.12 6.34 -11.60
N PRO A 189 -12.28 5.03 -11.91
CA PRO A 189 -13.58 4.39 -11.94
C PRO A 189 -14.19 4.33 -10.54
N LEU A 190 -15.48 4.13 -10.46
CA LEU A 190 -16.17 3.94 -9.19
C LEU A 190 -15.59 2.76 -8.41
N ALA A 191 -15.53 2.92 -7.10
CA ALA A 191 -15.30 1.79 -6.21
C ALA A 191 -16.57 0.92 -6.16
N ARG A 192 -16.41 -0.40 -5.95
CA ARG A 192 -17.53 -1.35 -5.82
C ARG A 192 -18.64 -0.84 -4.89
N ARG A 193 -18.27 -0.27 -3.76
CA ARG A 193 -19.23 0.23 -2.75
C ARG A 193 -20.20 1.27 -3.32
N ASP A 194 -19.77 2.04 -4.29
CA ASP A 194 -20.59 3.06 -4.97
C ASP A 194 -21.21 2.51 -6.25
N ALA A 195 -20.45 1.80 -7.09
CA ALA A 195 -20.92 1.26 -8.35
C ALA A 195 -22.18 0.40 -8.20
N VAL A 196 -22.27 -0.43 -7.14
CA VAL A 196 -23.43 -1.29 -6.87
C VAL A 196 -24.70 -0.52 -6.45
N ARG A 197 -24.58 0.77 -6.12
CA ARG A 197 -25.70 1.65 -5.73
C ARG A 197 -26.31 2.40 -6.91
N ASN A 198 -25.70 2.32 -8.10
CA ASN A 198 -26.07 3.11 -9.28
C ASN A 198 -26.20 4.61 -8.96
N PRO A 199 -25.12 5.27 -8.48
CA PRO A 199 -25.18 6.64 -7.99
C PRO A 199 -25.34 7.66 -9.13
N VAL A 200 -25.58 8.93 -8.76
CA VAL A 200 -25.69 10.05 -9.73
C VAL A 200 -24.33 10.44 -10.33
N TYR A 201 -23.23 10.09 -9.70
CA TYR A 201 -21.86 10.26 -10.19
C TYR A 201 -21.36 8.96 -10.87
N ASP A 202 -20.34 9.07 -11.72
CA ASP A 202 -19.83 7.94 -12.50
C ASP A 202 -18.30 7.77 -12.43
N ARG A 203 -17.59 8.66 -11.75
CA ARG A 203 -16.13 8.63 -11.58
C ARG A 203 -15.69 9.45 -10.39
N TYR A 204 -14.39 9.32 -10.03
CA TYR A 204 -13.74 10.22 -9.08
C TYR A 204 -12.60 10.99 -9.75
N LEU A 205 -12.36 12.22 -9.30
CA LEU A 205 -11.08 12.91 -9.43
C LEU A 205 -10.43 12.90 -8.04
N GLY A 206 -9.32 12.22 -7.86
CA GLY A 206 -8.79 12.03 -6.52
C GLY A 206 -7.28 12.11 -6.40
N ILE A 207 -6.81 12.42 -5.20
CA ILE A 207 -5.41 12.46 -4.80
C ILE A 207 -5.17 11.35 -3.78
N ASN A 208 -4.09 10.57 -3.98
CA ASN A 208 -3.63 9.58 -2.99
C ASN A 208 -2.49 10.15 -2.16
N ARG A 209 -2.49 9.82 -0.87
CA ARG A 209 -1.32 9.98 0.01
C ARG A 209 -1.04 8.66 0.72
N HIS A 210 0.22 8.24 0.71
CA HIS A 210 0.73 7.12 1.51
C HIS A 210 1.62 7.69 2.60
N VAL A 211 1.25 7.46 3.86
CA VAL A 211 1.92 8.05 5.02
C VAL A 211 2.41 6.93 5.92
N LEU A 212 3.73 6.87 6.16
CA LEU A 212 4.29 5.92 7.13
C LEU A 212 4.07 6.44 8.55
N ARG A 213 3.74 5.52 9.46
CA ARG A 213 3.60 5.78 10.89
C ARG A 213 4.26 4.67 11.71
N PRO A 214 4.57 4.91 12.99
CA PRO A 214 4.99 3.83 13.87
C PRO A 214 3.95 2.70 13.91
N GLY A 215 4.38 1.48 13.61
CA GLY A 215 3.52 0.30 13.61
C GLY A 215 2.60 0.15 12.39
N GLY A 216 2.91 0.83 11.26
CA GLY A 216 2.15 0.64 10.02
C GLY A 216 2.16 1.86 9.10
N TRP A 217 1.08 2.05 8.38
CA TRP A 217 0.94 3.15 7.41
C TRP A 217 -0.53 3.51 7.19
N VAL A 218 -0.76 4.64 6.53
CA VAL A 218 -2.10 5.13 6.19
C VAL A 218 -2.17 5.45 4.70
N HIS A 219 -3.24 5.02 4.06
CA HIS A 219 -3.61 5.45 2.72
C HIS A 219 -4.77 6.44 2.82
N LEU A 220 -4.50 7.69 2.51
CA LEU A 220 -5.47 8.75 2.45
C LEU A 220 -5.88 8.98 1.00
N GLN A 221 -7.17 9.15 0.75
CA GLN A 221 -7.68 9.57 -0.54
C GLN A 221 -8.58 10.79 -0.34
N ASP A 222 -8.30 11.84 -1.07
CA ASP A 222 -9.14 13.03 -1.21
C ASP A 222 -9.82 12.91 -2.58
N ASN A 223 -11.09 12.55 -2.59
CA ASN A 223 -11.85 12.21 -3.79
C ASN A 223 -12.96 13.24 -4.02
N MET A 224 -12.99 13.84 -5.20
CA MET A 224 -14.18 14.50 -5.72
C MET A 224 -14.98 13.48 -6.55
N LYS A 225 -16.20 13.15 -6.10
CA LYS A 225 -17.14 12.34 -6.88
C LYS A 225 -17.76 13.20 -7.97
N MET A 226 -17.64 12.75 -9.21
CA MET A 226 -17.95 13.55 -10.41
C MET A 226 -18.98 12.85 -11.28
N SER A 227 -19.87 13.63 -11.89
CA SER A 227 -20.77 13.14 -12.96
C SER A 227 -20.29 13.67 -14.30
N GLY A 228 -20.01 12.78 -15.24
CA GLY A 228 -19.68 13.09 -16.64
C GLY A 228 -20.79 12.77 -17.63
N ARG A 229 -21.99 12.41 -17.14
CA ARG A 229 -23.10 11.91 -17.96
C ARG A 229 -23.69 12.97 -18.91
N GLN A 230 -23.49 14.26 -18.61
CA GLN A 230 -24.05 15.39 -19.37
C GLN A 230 -22.98 16.20 -20.13
N GLY A 231 -21.82 15.60 -20.44
CA GLY A 231 -20.72 16.27 -21.12
C GLY A 231 -19.53 16.51 -20.21
N ALA A 232 -19.16 17.78 -19.95
CA ALA A 232 -18.05 18.08 -19.04
C ALA A 232 -18.37 17.59 -17.61
N PRO A 233 -17.39 16.94 -16.91
CA PRO A 233 -17.62 16.45 -15.56
C PRO A 233 -17.94 17.58 -14.58
N VAL A 234 -19.00 17.38 -13.76
CA VAL A 234 -19.39 18.28 -12.68
C VAL A 234 -19.17 17.61 -11.32
N ALA A 235 -18.76 18.41 -10.33
CA ALA A 235 -18.58 17.94 -8.97
C ALA A 235 -19.93 17.70 -8.31
N ILE A 236 -20.08 16.57 -7.64
CA ILE A 236 -21.28 16.20 -6.87
C ILE A 236 -20.97 16.33 -5.37
N VAL A 237 -19.96 15.60 -4.88
CA VAL A 237 -19.61 15.58 -3.46
C VAL A 237 -18.13 15.26 -3.25
N GLN A 238 -17.51 15.88 -2.26
CA GLN A 238 -16.16 15.54 -1.80
C GLN A 238 -16.24 14.42 -0.76
N GLU A 239 -15.34 13.43 -0.89
CA GLU A 239 -15.21 12.29 0.01
C GLU A 239 -13.77 12.16 0.50
N ASP A 240 -13.59 12.02 1.81
CA ASP A 240 -12.35 11.53 2.39
C ASP A 240 -12.42 10.01 2.58
N VAL A 241 -11.32 9.34 2.22
CA VAL A 241 -11.12 7.92 2.52
C VAL A 241 -9.84 7.77 3.32
N ILE A 242 -9.96 7.13 4.48
CA ILE A 242 -8.84 6.85 5.38
C ILE A 242 -8.73 5.33 5.56
N ASN A 243 -7.67 4.74 5.01
CA ASN A 243 -7.38 3.32 5.21
C ASN A 243 -6.16 3.22 6.12
N THR A 244 -6.36 2.81 7.38
CA THR A 244 -5.32 2.69 8.38
C THR A 244 -4.86 1.25 8.49
N TYR A 245 -3.59 0.99 8.20
CA TYR A 245 -2.93 -0.29 8.28
C TYR A 245 -2.14 -0.37 9.58
N GLU A 246 -2.61 -1.14 10.55
CA GLU A 246 -1.97 -1.36 11.84
C GLU A 246 -1.32 -2.73 11.88
N ALA A 247 0.03 -2.77 12.07
CA ALA A 247 0.77 -4.03 12.16
C ALA A 247 0.17 -4.92 13.26
N SER A 248 -0.12 -6.16 12.92
CA SER A 248 -0.85 -7.05 13.82
C SER A 248 -0.43 -8.50 13.65
N THR A 249 -0.28 -9.19 14.77
CA THR A 249 -0.08 -10.64 14.85
C THR A 249 -1.33 -11.37 15.37
N SER A 250 -2.47 -10.69 15.45
CA SER A 250 -3.70 -11.23 16.05
C SER A 250 -4.45 -12.24 15.17
N TYR A 251 -3.95 -12.54 13.97
CA TYR A 251 -4.48 -13.55 13.07
C TYR A 251 -3.33 -14.28 12.35
N SER A 252 -3.61 -15.47 11.79
CA SER A 252 -2.63 -16.19 10.99
C SER A 252 -2.59 -15.66 9.55
N PRO A 253 -1.44 -15.27 9.00
CA PRO A 253 -1.27 -14.94 7.59
C PRO A 253 -1.28 -16.18 6.68
N GLN A 254 -1.10 -17.39 7.27
CA GLN A 254 -0.85 -18.62 6.53
C GLN A 254 -1.88 -18.91 5.43
N PRO A 255 -3.21 -18.78 5.63
CA PRO A 255 -4.17 -19.04 4.55
C PRO A 255 -3.95 -18.14 3.33
N GLY A 256 -3.58 -16.88 3.54
CA GLY A 256 -3.27 -15.95 2.46
C GLY A 256 -1.94 -16.27 1.76
N ASP A 257 -0.93 -16.67 2.52
CA ASP A 257 0.36 -17.09 1.97
C ASP A 257 0.23 -18.42 1.18
N ASP A 258 -0.60 -19.36 1.63
CA ASP A 258 -0.91 -20.62 0.93
C ASP A 258 -1.66 -20.34 -0.38
N TYR A 259 -2.67 -19.48 -0.35
CA TYR A 259 -3.36 -19.04 -1.57
C TYR A 259 -2.37 -18.45 -2.58
N TRP A 260 -1.49 -17.53 -2.11
CA TRP A 260 -0.52 -16.91 -2.98
C TRP A 260 0.49 -17.93 -3.54
N ALA A 261 0.95 -18.84 -2.72
CA ALA A 261 1.88 -19.91 -3.16
C ALA A 261 1.25 -20.77 -4.27
N ALA A 262 -0.04 -21.10 -4.17
CA ALA A 262 -0.77 -21.89 -5.14
C ALA A 262 -1.09 -21.14 -6.45
N THR A 263 -1.26 -19.80 -6.40
CA THR A 263 -1.83 -19.04 -7.52
C THR A 263 -0.86 -18.02 -8.14
N LYS A 264 0.32 -17.79 -7.56
CA LYS A 264 1.26 -16.75 -8.02
C LYS A 264 1.70 -16.87 -9.47
N GLY A 265 1.87 -18.09 -9.99
CA GLY A 265 2.24 -18.34 -11.39
C GLY A 265 1.10 -17.94 -12.35
N PHE A 266 -0.12 -18.32 -12.03
CA PHE A 266 -1.32 -17.88 -12.74
C PHE A 266 -1.42 -16.35 -12.76
N TRP A 267 -1.34 -15.69 -11.60
CA TRP A 267 -1.43 -14.23 -11.53
C TRP A 267 -0.27 -13.52 -12.25
N ALA A 268 0.93 -14.09 -12.25
CA ALA A 268 2.03 -13.56 -13.05
C ALA A 268 1.71 -13.58 -14.57
N ALA A 269 1.13 -14.67 -15.06
CA ALA A 269 0.72 -14.79 -16.46
C ALA A 269 -0.45 -13.86 -16.83
N ILE A 270 -1.40 -13.66 -15.89
CA ILE A 270 -2.51 -12.71 -16.05
C ILE A 270 -1.99 -11.28 -16.14
N ARG A 271 -1.06 -10.88 -15.26
CA ARG A 271 -0.41 -9.56 -15.31
C ARG A 271 0.30 -9.33 -16.64
N ALA A 272 1.11 -10.30 -17.07
CA ALA A 272 1.79 -10.21 -18.37
C ALA A 272 0.81 -10.06 -19.54
N LYS A 273 -0.40 -10.66 -19.44
CA LYS A 273 -1.43 -10.48 -20.47
C LYS A 273 -2.05 -9.09 -20.43
N TRP A 274 -2.28 -8.52 -19.25
CA TRP A 274 -2.74 -7.13 -19.11
C TRP A 274 -1.69 -6.15 -19.66
N ASP A 275 -0.41 -6.35 -19.36
CA ASP A 275 0.68 -5.53 -19.91
C ASP A 275 0.74 -5.63 -21.45
N GLU A 276 0.57 -6.83 -22.01
CA GLU A 276 0.54 -7.07 -23.46
C GLU A 276 -0.60 -6.27 -24.14
N VAL A 277 -1.83 -6.36 -23.63
CA VAL A 277 -2.97 -5.68 -24.26
C VAL A 277 -2.93 -4.16 -24.07
N LEU A 278 -2.40 -3.67 -22.95
CA LEU A 278 -2.18 -2.25 -22.71
C LEU A 278 -1.12 -1.67 -23.65
N ALA A 279 -0.01 -2.39 -23.86
CA ALA A 279 1.08 -1.93 -24.72
C ALA A 279 0.73 -1.97 -26.19
N ARG A 280 -0.12 -2.90 -26.64
CA ARG A 280 -0.47 -3.14 -28.04
C ARG A 280 -1.04 -1.89 -28.74
N ASP A 281 -1.94 -1.18 -28.03
CA ASP A 281 -2.64 -0.01 -28.58
C ASP A 281 -2.42 1.28 -27.76
N GLY A 282 -1.48 1.23 -26.79
CA GLY A 282 -1.22 2.34 -25.86
C GLY A 282 -2.39 2.60 -24.89
N GLY A 283 -3.32 1.65 -24.78
CA GLY A 283 -4.48 1.69 -23.88
C GLY A 283 -5.45 0.56 -24.18
N ILE A 284 -6.49 0.45 -23.36
CA ILE A 284 -7.50 -0.60 -23.52
C ILE A 284 -8.91 -0.05 -23.36
N TYR A 285 -9.85 -0.77 -23.98
CA TYR A 285 -11.26 -0.74 -23.62
C TYR A 285 -11.60 -2.09 -22.97
N VAL A 286 -12.16 -2.06 -21.76
CA VAL A 286 -12.71 -3.24 -21.08
C VAL A 286 -13.98 -2.82 -20.34
N PRO A 287 -15.13 -3.49 -20.52
CA PRO A 287 -16.37 -3.11 -19.86
C PRO A 287 -16.21 -3.16 -18.33
N GLU A 288 -16.62 -2.07 -17.67
CA GLU A 288 -16.71 -2.03 -16.20
C GLU A 288 -17.88 -2.88 -15.71
N GLU A 289 -17.71 -3.46 -14.54
CA GLU A 289 -18.71 -4.26 -13.85
C GLU A 289 -18.73 -3.89 -12.38
N ALA A 290 -19.94 -3.62 -11.85
CA ALA A 290 -20.09 -3.01 -10.54
C ALA A 290 -19.57 -3.88 -9.38
N ALA A 291 -19.68 -5.22 -9.48
CA ALA A 291 -19.31 -6.13 -8.39
C ALA A 291 -17.80 -6.32 -8.25
N THR A 292 -17.06 -6.34 -9.37
CA THR A 292 -15.63 -6.71 -9.38
C THR A 292 -14.73 -5.68 -10.06
N GLY A 293 -15.33 -4.62 -10.64
CA GLY A 293 -14.63 -3.54 -11.32
C GLY A 293 -14.62 -3.69 -12.85
N THR A 294 -14.39 -4.89 -13.38
CA THR A 294 -14.50 -5.21 -14.81
C THR A 294 -15.13 -6.58 -15.02
N VAL A 295 -15.65 -6.82 -16.23
CA VAL A 295 -16.26 -8.10 -16.62
C VAL A 295 -15.31 -9.30 -16.55
N THR A 296 -14.00 -9.07 -16.40
CA THR A 296 -12.99 -10.11 -16.22
C THR A 296 -12.83 -10.52 -14.77
N GLY A 297 -13.35 -9.74 -13.82
CA GLY A 297 -13.14 -9.94 -12.39
C GLY A 297 -13.62 -11.30 -11.90
N THR A 298 -14.92 -11.57 -11.99
CA THR A 298 -15.50 -12.85 -11.55
C THR A 298 -14.82 -14.06 -12.21
N PRO A 299 -14.72 -14.17 -13.55
CA PRO A 299 -14.16 -15.38 -14.15
C PRO A 299 -12.68 -15.60 -13.86
N LEU A 300 -11.86 -14.56 -13.68
CA LEU A 300 -10.45 -14.74 -13.32
C LEU A 300 -10.28 -15.14 -11.87
N MET A 301 -11.08 -14.59 -10.96
CA MET A 301 -11.07 -14.99 -9.55
C MET A 301 -11.54 -16.44 -9.37
N GLU A 302 -12.57 -16.88 -10.09
CA GLU A 302 -13.03 -18.27 -10.09
C GLU A 302 -11.96 -19.23 -10.62
N LEU A 303 -11.21 -18.87 -11.67
CA LEU A 303 -10.10 -19.69 -12.17
C LEU A 303 -8.98 -19.80 -11.14
N ALA A 304 -8.66 -18.74 -10.42
CA ALA A 304 -7.68 -18.78 -9.34
C ALA A 304 -8.13 -19.68 -8.19
N GLN A 305 -9.43 -19.65 -7.84
CA GLN A 305 -9.99 -20.53 -6.83
C GLN A 305 -9.92 -22.01 -7.27
N LYS A 306 -10.36 -22.33 -8.48
CA LYS A 306 -10.24 -23.68 -9.05
C LYS A 306 -8.81 -24.20 -9.10
N LEU A 307 -7.85 -23.31 -9.37
CA LEU A 307 -6.44 -23.68 -9.33
C LEU A 307 -5.99 -24.00 -7.90
N GLN A 308 -6.37 -23.17 -6.93
CA GLN A 308 -6.07 -23.43 -5.51
C GLN A 308 -6.66 -24.75 -5.04
N ASP A 309 -7.88 -25.09 -5.47
CA ASP A 309 -8.60 -26.31 -5.09
C ASP A 309 -8.09 -27.55 -5.87
N GLY A 310 -7.18 -27.37 -6.82
CA GLY A 310 -6.64 -28.47 -7.64
C GLY A 310 -7.60 -28.99 -8.71
N GLU A 311 -8.68 -28.26 -9.00
CA GLU A 311 -9.69 -28.63 -10.01
C GLU A 311 -9.22 -28.36 -11.44
N VAL A 312 -8.22 -27.49 -11.60
CA VAL A 312 -7.62 -27.14 -12.89
C VAL A 312 -6.11 -27.08 -12.77
N THR A 313 -5.39 -27.46 -13.83
CA THR A 313 -3.93 -27.27 -13.86
C THR A 313 -3.57 -25.82 -14.11
N GLU A 314 -2.41 -25.38 -13.61
CA GLU A 314 -1.94 -24.00 -13.82
C GLU A 314 -1.88 -23.62 -15.30
N ALA A 315 -1.39 -24.51 -16.16
CA ALA A 315 -1.31 -24.28 -17.61
C ALA A 315 -2.70 -24.05 -18.23
N ALA A 316 -3.71 -24.85 -17.86
CA ALA A 316 -5.07 -24.68 -18.35
C ALA A 316 -5.74 -23.42 -17.79
N ALA A 317 -5.49 -23.07 -16.53
CA ALA A 317 -5.98 -21.84 -15.95
C ALA A 317 -5.38 -20.60 -16.65
N ILE A 318 -4.07 -20.60 -16.90
CA ILE A 318 -3.38 -19.52 -17.64
C ILE A 318 -3.95 -19.36 -19.05
N GLU A 319 -4.13 -20.44 -19.80
CA GLU A 319 -4.70 -20.40 -21.14
C GLU A 319 -6.10 -19.78 -21.14
N GLN A 320 -6.97 -20.26 -20.25
CA GLN A 320 -8.34 -19.75 -20.11
C GLN A 320 -8.36 -18.29 -19.68
N GLY A 321 -7.53 -17.91 -18.68
CA GLY A 321 -7.46 -16.55 -18.18
C GLY A 321 -6.98 -15.55 -19.25
N ARG A 322 -5.94 -15.89 -20.01
CA ARG A 322 -5.48 -15.08 -21.14
C ARG A 322 -6.57 -14.91 -22.21
N ALA A 323 -7.33 -15.98 -22.49
CA ALA A 323 -8.45 -15.92 -23.45
C ALA A 323 -9.62 -15.06 -22.94
N ILE A 324 -9.89 -15.03 -21.64
CA ILE A 324 -10.88 -14.13 -21.03
C ILE A 324 -10.49 -12.68 -21.29
N ILE A 325 -9.25 -12.27 -20.96
CA ILE A 325 -8.76 -10.91 -21.17
C ILE A 325 -8.81 -10.53 -22.64
N GLU A 326 -8.31 -11.40 -23.52
CA GLU A 326 -8.30 -11.15 -24.96
C GLU A 326 -9.70 -10.90 -25.51
N ARG A 327 -10.70 -11.68 -25.09
CA ARG A 327 -12.10 -11.47 -25.50
C ARG A 327 -12.69 -10.18 -24.96
N ALA A 328 -12.41 -9.85 -23.70
CA ALA A 328 -12.97 -8.67 -23.05
C ALA A 328 -12.38 -7.35 -23.57
N THR A 329 -11.17 -7.38 -24.15
CA THR A 329 -10.44 -6.21 -24.64
C THR A 329 -10.48 -6.06 -26.17
N ARG A 330 -11.08 -6.99 -26.88
CA ARG A 330 -11.33 -6.84 -28.34
C ARG A 330 -12.45 -5.82 -28.57
N ARG A 331 -12.16 -4.84 -29.42
CA ARG A 331 -13.15 -3.90 -29.96
C ARG A 331 -13.85 -4.52 -31.17
#